data_b64e7fe064960af7f3e52c526eaa0965
#
_entry.id   b64e7fe064960af7f3e52c526eaa0965
#
_cell.length_a   1.000
_cell.length_b   1.000
_cell.length_c   1.000
_cell.angle_alpha   90.00
_cell.angle_beta   90.00
_cell.angle_gamma   90.00
#
_symmetry.space_group_name_H-M   'P 1'
#
loop_
_entity.id
_entity.type
_entity.pdbx_description
1 polymer ?
#
loop_
_entity_poly.entity_id
_entity_poly.type
_entity_poly.pdbx_seq_one_letter_code
_entity_poly.pdbx_strand_id
1 'polypeptide(L)'
;LQYRPGAWPGIAASPAPLVIRPGSATSLKSPVMKIAQEIRPGNVIMHGKDPMVVLKSEYSRGGRNAATVRMKLKSLLSNSGTEVVFKADDKMEQIILEKKDCTYSYFADPMYVFMDADYNQYEVEAENMGDALSYLEDAMPVSVVFYEGRAISVELPTSLVREVVHTEPAVKGDTSGKVLKPAKLATGFEISVPIFVNTGDKIEIDTRTHEYRKRV
;
A
#
# COMPACT_ATOMS: atom_id res chain seq x y z
N LEU A 1 -15.70 -16.67 72.97
CA LEU A 1 -14.94 -15.88 71.92
C LEU A 1 -15.52 -16.20 70.55
N GLN A 2 -16.38 -15.29 70.04
CA GLN A 2 -17.02 -15.43 68.75
C GLN A 2 -16.14 -14.71 67.72
N TYR A 3 -15.68 -15.43 66.71
CA TYR A 3 -14.91 -14.92 65.60
C TYR A 3 -15.89 -14.30 64.57
N ARG A 4 -15.80 -13.00 64.32
CA ARG A 4 -16.48 -12.30 63.20
C ARG A 4 -15.56 -12.32 61.98
N PRO A 5 -16.01 -12.84 60.82
CA PRO A 5 -15.23 -12.64 59.57
C PRO A 5 -15.42 -11.21 59.05
N GLY A 6 -14.30 -10.54 58.84
CA GLY A 6 -14.24 -9.20 58.25
C GLY A 6 -14.63 -9.22 56.77
N ALA A 7 -15.44 -8.26 56.39
CA ALA A 7 -15.82 -7.99 55.01
C ALA A 7 -14.62 -7.51 54.19
N TRP A 8 -14.37 -8.14 53.05
CA TRP A 8 -13.40 -7.69 52.05
C TRP A 8 -14.03 -6.56 51.24
N PRO A 9 -13.32 -5.44 51.02
CA PRO A 9 -13.82 -4.38 50.14
C PRO A 9 -13.69 -4.79 48.67
N GLY A 10 -14.76 -4.58 47.98
CA GLY A 10 -15.07 -4.56 46.55
C GLY A 10 -13.99 -4.90 45.56
N ILE A 11 -14.19 -6.00 44.86
CA ILE A 11 -13.58 -6.27 43.55
C ILE A 11 -14.16 -5.21 42.59
N ALA A 12 -13.34 -4.30 42.14
CA ALA A 12 -13.71 -3.31 41.12
C ALA A 12 -14.17 -4.03 39.84
N ALA A 13 -15.36 -3.69 39.42
CA ALA A 13 -15.95 -4.19 38.17
C ALA A 13 -14.98 -3.93 37.02
N SER A 14 -14.69 -4.95 36.21
CA SER A 14 -14.02 -4.84 34.92
C SER A 14 -14.73 -3.80 34.06
N PRO A 15 -13.99 -2.90 33.39
CA PRO A 15 -14.61 -2.00 32.43
C PRO A 15 -15.23 -2.84 31.31
N ALA A 16 -16.48 -2.56 31.01
CA ALA A 16 -17.20 -3.13 29.89
C ALA A 16 -16.43 -2.90 28.58
N PRO A 17 -16.49 -3.82 27.61
CA PRO A 17 -15.83 -3.62 26.33
C PRO A 17 -16.37 -2.35 25.68
N LEU A 18 -15.46 -1.48 25.26
CA LEU A 18 -15.78 -0.26 24.53
C LEU A 18 -16.50 -0.69 23.23
N VAL A 19 -17.81 -0.47 23.19
CA VAL A 19 -18.58 -0.58 21.96
C VAL A 19 -18.11 0.55 21.05
N ILE A 20 -17.24 0.24 20.11
CA ILE A 20 -16.85 1.15 19.04
C ILE A 20 -18.11 1.39 18.23
N ARG A 21 -18.72 2.55 18.42
CA ARG A 21 -19.78 3.03 17.52
C ARG A 21 -19.12 3.23 16.15
N PRO A 22 -19.68 2.67 15.07
CA PRO A 22 -19.20 2.98 13.72
C PRO A 22 -19.30 4.50 13.56
N GLY A 23 -18.14 5.14 13.40
CA GLY A 23 -18.01 6.57 13.17
C GLY A 23 -18.81 6.96 11.94
N SER A 24 -19.42 8.12 12.04
CA SER A 24 -20.17 8.90 11.07
C SER A 24 -19.99 8.48 9.61
N ALA A 25 -21.11 8.21 8.95
CA ALA A 25 -21.21 7.96 7.51
C ALA A 25 -20.33 8.93 6.71
N THR A 26 -19.19 8.44 6.27
CA THR A 26 -18.31 9.15 5.34
C THR A 26 -19.10 9.31 4.04
N SER A 27 -19.32 10.53 3.64
CA SER A 27 -20.01 10.93 2.41
C SER A 27 -19.37 10.18 1.24
N LEU A 28 -20.06 9.19 0.71
CA LEU A 28 -19.71 8.55 -0.55
C LEU A 28 -19.63 9.65 -1.61
N LYS A 29 -18.43 10.02 -2.03
CA LYS A 29 -18.26 10.87 -3.21
C LYS A 29 -18.91 10.14 -4.36
N SER A 30 -19.92 10.78 -4.97
CA SER A 30 -20.68 10.23 -6.08
C SER A 30 -19.74 9.66 -7.14
N PRO A 31 -20.01 8.47 -7.68
CA PRO A 31 -19.18 7.86 -8.72
C PRO A 31 -19.09 8.80 -9.92
N VAL A 32 -17.88 8.98 -10.43
CA VAL A 32 -17.65 9.80 -11.60
C VAL A 32 -17.71 8.90 -12.84
N MET A 33 -18.74 9.13 -13.68
CA MET A 33 -18.83 8.40 -14.94
C MET A 33 -17.85 8.97 -15.96
N LYS A 34 -16.95 8.11 -16.47
CA LYS A 34 -16.01 8.42 -17.55
C LYS A 34 -16.10 7.42 -18.67
N ILE A 35 -15.70 7.83 -19.88
CA ILE A 35 -15.58 6.89 -20.99
C ILE A 35 -14.24 6.15 -20.92
N ALA A 36 -14.19 4.92 -21.46
CA ALA A 36 -13.04 4.04 -21.35
C ALA A 36 -11.75 4.68 -21.86
N GLN A 37 -11.80 5.49 -22.92
CA GLN A 37 -10.62 6.20 -23.45
C GLN A 37 -10.03 7.26 -22.50
N GLU A 38 -10.78 7.74 -21.51
CA GLU A 38 -10.31 8.72 -20.52
C GLU A 38 -9.69 8.06 -19.29
N ILE A 39 -9.87 6.76 -19.14
CA ILE A 39 -9.31 5.99 -18.02
C ILE A 39 -7.82 5.82 -18.21
N ARG A 40 -7.06 6.15 -17.17
CA ARG A 40 -5.59 6.08 -17.14
C ARG A 40 -5.11 5.03 -16.13
N PRO A 41 -3.89 4.50 -16.31
CA PRO A 41 -3.25 3.69 -15.26
C PRO A 41 -3.26 4.40 -13.91
N GLY A 42 -3.56 3.67 -12.85
CA GLY A 42 -3.75 4.20 -11.49
C GLY A 42 -5.18 4.64 -11.16
N ASN A 43 -6.08 4.76 -12.15
CA ASN A 43 -7.49 4.96 -11.84
C ASN A 43 -8.12 3.68 -11.32
N VAL A 44 -9.11 3.82 -10.45
CA VAL A 44 -9.93 2.70 -9.98
C VAL A 44 -11.30 2.78 -10.63
N ILE A 45 -11.75 1.67 -11.17
CA ILE A 45 -13.04 1.54 -11.86
C ILE A 45 -13.83 0.39 -11.27
N MET A 46 -15.16 0.49 -11.31
CA MET A 46 -16.03 -0.64 -11.02
C MET A 46 -16.07 -1.58 -12.22
N HIS A 47 -15.71 -2.84 -12.02
CA HIS A 47 -15.90 -3.91 -13.01
C HIS A 47 -16.75 -5.01 -12.38
N GLY A 48 -18.02 -5.07 -12.80
CA GLY A 48 -19.00 -5.92 -12.13
C GLY A 48 -19.35 -5.39 -10.74
N LYS A 49 -18.89 -6.08 -9.70
CA LYS A 49 -19.09 -5.68 -8.29
C LYS A 49 -17.78 -5.37 -7.57
N ASP A 50 -16.65 -5.48 -8.27
CA ASP A 50 -15.33 -5.35 -7.66
C ASP A 50 -14.66 -4.04 -8.07
N PRO A 51 -14.10 -3.28 -7.12
CA PRO A 51 -13.24 -2.15 -7.43
C PRO A 51 -11.91 -2.66 -7.97
N MET A 52 -11.55 -2.25 -9.18
CA MET A 52 -10.33 -2.67 -9.85
C MET A 52 -9.45 -1.49 -10.20
N VAL A 53 -8.16 -1.59 -9.87
CA VAL A 53 -7.15 -0.62 -10.30
C VAL A 53 -6.70 -0.94 -11.72
N VAL A 54 -6.61 0.08 -12.57
CA VAL A 54 -6.09 -0.02 -13.92
C VAL A 54 -4.56 0.00 -13.87
N LEU A 55 -3.93 -1.12 -14.20
CA LEU A 55 -2.45 -1.22 -14.26
C LEU A 55 -1.91 -0.71 -15.59
N LYS A 56 -2.62 -1.02 -16.69
CA LYS A 56 -2.24 -0.62 -18.03
C LYS A 56 -3.48 -0.32 -18.87
N SER A 57 -3.38 0.68 -19.73
CA SER A 57 -4.44 1.06 -20.66
C SER A 57 -3.83 1.30 -22.04
N GLU A 58 -4.27 0.55 -23.04
CA GLU A 58 -3.81 0.64 -24.42
C GLU A 58 -4.98 0.96 -25.34
N TYR A 59 -4.92 2.12 -25.98
CA TYR A 59 -5.91 2.54 -26.97
C TYR A 59 -5.54 1.99 -28.35
N SER A 60 -6.47 1.38 -29.03
CA SER A 60 -6.31 0.89 -30.39
C SER A 60 -7.46 1.34 -31.29
N ARG A 61 -7.12 1.88 -32.44
CA ARG A 61 -8.09 2.26 -33.47
C ARG A 61 -7.70 1.59 -34.79
N GLY A 62 -8.47 0.59 -35.20
CA GLY A 62 -8.26 -0.16 -36.42
C GLY A 62 -9.23 0.27 -37.52
N GLY A 63 -8.75 1.00 -38.53
CA GLY A 63 -9.46 1.28 -39.79
C GLY A 63 -10.92 1.69 -39.63
N ARG A 64 -11.84 0.87 -40.18
CA ARG A 64 -13.30 1.09 -40.13
C ARG A 64 -13.96 0.60 -38.84
N ASN A 65 -13.21 -0.05 -37.94
CA ASN A 65 -13.76 -0.61 -36.70
C ASN A 65 -13.83 0.47 -35.60
N ALA A 66 -14.76 0.25 -34.64
CA ALA A 66 -14.85 1.08 -33.48
C ALA A 66 -13.52 1.05 -32.69
N ALA A 67 -13.13 2.17 -32.12
CA ALA A 67 -11.95 2.24 -31.27
C ALA A 67 -12.17 1.41 -30.01
N THR A 68 -11.14 0.71 -29.57
CA THR A 68 -11.14 -0.13 -28.38
C THR A 68 -10.03 0.26 -27.41
N VAL A 69 -10.26 0.00 -26.12
CA VAL A 69 -9.27 0.18 -25.07
C VAL A 69 -9.07 -1.14 -24.36
N ARG A 70 -7.85 -1.64 -24.43
CA ARG A 70 -7.44 -2.84 -23.69
C ARG A 70 -6.90 -2.41 -22.34
N MET A 71 -7.44 -2.94 -21.26
CA MET A 71 -7.02 -2.60 -19.91
C MET A 71 -6.61 -3.86 -19.15
N LYS A 72 -5.45 -3.78 -18.48
CA LYS A 72 -5.08 -4.71 -17.41
C LYS A 72 -5.59 -4.17 -16.10
N LEU A 73 -6.42 -4.95 -15.45
CA LEU A 73 -7.09 -4.61 -14.20
C LEU A 73 -6.60 -5.53 -13.09
N LYS A 74 -6.51 -5.00 -11.86
CA LYS A 74 -6.22 -5.77 -10.65
C LYS A 74 -7.29 -5.46 -9.61
N SER A 75 -7.94 -6.49 -9.07
CA SER A 75 -8.92 -6.33 -8.00
C SER A 75 -8.24 -5.82 -6.74
N LEU A 76 -8.85 -4.82 -6.09
CA LEU A 76 -8.38 -4.29 -4.81
C LEU A 76 -8.82 -5.16 -3.62
N LEU A 77 -9.80 -6.05 -3.83
CA LEU A 77 -10.34 -6.93 -2.78
C LEU A 77 -9.70 -8.32 -2.79
N SER A 78 -9.44 -8.89 -3.99
CA SER A 78 -8.95 -10.25 -4.14
C SER A 78 -7.53 -10.36 -4.73
N ASN A 79 -6.90 -9.23 -5.01
CA ASN A 79 -5.56 -9.15 -5.63
C ASN A 79 -5.44 -9.85 -7.01
N SER A 80 -6.56 -10.37 -7.55
CA SER A 80 -6.60 -11.06 -8.83
C SER A 80 -6.48 -10.08 -10.00
N GLY A 81 -5.71 -10.46 -11.01
CA GLY A 81 -5.53 -9.68 -12.24
C GLY A 81 -6.40 -10.21 -13.37
N THR A 82 -6.98 -9.31 -14.18
CA THR A 82 -7.69 -9.65 -15.40
C THR A 82 -7.36 -8.67 -16.52
N GLU A 83 -7.52 -9.12 -17.76
CA GLU A 83 -7.37 -8.25 -18.93
C GLU A 83 -8.68 -8.18 -19.68
N VAL A 84 -9.20 -6.98 -19.89
CA VAL A 84 -10.50 -6.74 -20.51
C VAL A 84 -10.36 -5.72 -21.64
N VAL A 85 -11.12 -5.93 -22.72
CA VAL A 85 -11.18 -5.00 -23.85
C VAL A 85 -12.55 -4.32 -23.83
N PHE A 86 -12.54 -2.99 -23.76
CA PHE A 86 -13.72 -2.14 -23.79
C PHE A 86 -13.80 -1.38 -25.11
N LYS A 87 -15.00 -0.96 -25.49
CA LYS A 87 -15.14 0.06 -26.53
C LYS A 87 -14.69 1.41 -25.97
N ALA A 88 -14.08 2.25 -26.81
CA ALA A 88 -13.59 3.56 -26.36
C ALA A 88 -14.66 4.45 -25.73
N ASP A 89 -15.90 4.30 -26.16
CA ASP A 89 -17.06 5.10 -25.71
C ASP A 89 -17.83 4.43 -24.56
N ASP A 90 -17.41 3.23 -24.10
CA ASP A 90 -18.08 2.56 -22.98
C ASP A 90 -17.98 3.43 -21.72
N LYS A 91 -19.12 3.64 -21.08
CA LYS A 91 -19.18 4.37 -19.81
C LYS A 91 -18.74 3.50 -18.67
N MET A 92 -17.79 4.00 -17.90
CA MET A 92 -17.21 3.32 -16.76
C MET A 92 -17.39 4.17 -15.51
N GLU A 93 -17.70 3.53 -14.42
CA GLU A 93 -17.79 4.15 -13.12
C GLU A 93 -16.39 4.23 -12.51
N GLN A 94 -15.83 5.45 -12.43
CA GLN A 94 -14.59 5.70 -11.74
C GLN A 94 -14.87 5.93 -10.26
N ILE A 95 -14.16 5.18 -9.41
CA ILE A 95 -14.19 5.32 -7.97
C ILE A 95 -13.02 6.20 -7.54
N ILE A 96 -13.31 7.17 -6.69
CA ILE A 96 -12.29 7.96 -6.01
C ILE A 96 -12.10 7.33 -4.64
N LEU A 97 -10.95 6.68 -4.43
CA LEU A 97 -10.58 6.13 -3.14
C LEU A 97 -10.18 7.25 -2.18
N GLU A 98 -10.57 7.11 -0.94
CA GLU A 98 -10.08 7.99 0.12
C GLU A 98 -8.70 7.54 0.56
N LYS A 99 -7.80 8.50 0.79
CA LYS A 99 -6.46 8.25 1.33
C LYS A 99 -6.32 9.03 2.61
N LYS A 100 -5.75 8.38 3.62
CA LYS A 100 -5.39 9.02 4.88
C LYS A 100 -3.92 8.78 5.17
N ASP A 101 -3.26 9.84 5.59
CA ASP A 101 -1.88 9.73 6.04
C ASP A 101 -1.86 9.10 7.42
N CYS A 102 -1.15 8.01 7.54
CA CYS A 102 -1.04 7.20 8.73
C CYS A 102 0.42 6.87 9.00
N THR A 103 0.68 6.36 10.19
CA THR A 103 1.98 5.85 10.60
C THR A 103 1.84 4.38 10.93
N TYR A 104 2.77 3.55 10.49
CA TYR A 104 2.81 2.16 10.89
C TYR A 104 3.05 2.05 12.39
N SER A 105 2.26 1.23 13.09
CA SER A 105 2.35 1.02 14.53
C SER A 105 2.92 -0.34 14.89
N TYR A 106 2.25 -1.42 14.52
CA TYR A 106 2.68 -2.78 14.86
C TYR A 106 1.99 -3.83 14.00
N PHE A 107 2.52 -5.05 14.06
CA PHE A 107 1.93 -6.22 13.44
C PHE A 107 1.15 -7.04 14.47
N ALA A 108 -0.11 -7.34 14.17
CA ALA A 108 -0.99 -8.21 14.95
C ALA A 108 -1.52 -9.31 14.02
N ASP A 109 -0.80 -10.43 13.92
CA ASP A 109 -1.04 -11.53 12.98
C ASP A 109 -2.54 -11.85 12.79
N PRO A 110 -3.09 -11.78 11.56
CA PRO A 110 -2.42 -11.48 10.27
C PRO A 110 -2.49 -10.01 9.82
N MET A 111 -2.81 -9.07 10.71
CA MET A 111 -3.09 -7.67 10.41
C MET A 111 -1.91 -6.75 10.68
N TYR A 112 -1.67 -5.78 9.80
CA TYR A 112 -0.81 -4.63 10.02
C TYR A 112 -1.63 -3.46 10.49
N VAL A 113 -1.23 -2.85 11.61
CA VAL A 113 -1.97 -1.76 12.27
C VAL A 113 -1.31 -0.43 11.98
N PHE A 114 -2.09 0.50 11.49
CA PHE A 114 -1.69 1.87 11.18
C PHE A 114 -2.49 2.86 12.02
N MET A 115 -1.88 4.00 12.34
CA MET A 115 -2.50 5.02 13.17
C MET A 115 -2.46 6.38 12.45
N ASP A 116 -3.59 7.08 12.44
CA ASP A 116 -3.64 8.45 11.91
C ASP A 116 -3.25 9.49 12.97
N ALA A 117 -3.25 10.77 12.60
CA ALA A 117 -2.92 11.86 13.49
C ALA A 117 -3.92 12.03 14.66
N ASP A 118 -5.13 11.50 14.52
CA ASP A 118 -6.20 11.53 15.53
C ASP A 118 -6.20 10.27 16.41
N TYR A 119 -5.16 9.42 16.29
CA TYR A 119 -5.00 8.15 17.00
C TYR A 119 -6.05 7.08 16.66
N ASN A 120 -6.74 7.22 15.52
CA ASN A 120 -7.58 6.13 15.02
C ASN A 120 -6.71 5.04 14.43
N GLN A 121 -7.05 3.78 14.75
CA GLN A 121 -6.33 2.61 14.26
C GLN A 121 -7.05 2.02 13.06
N TYR A 122 -6.26 1.62 12.06
CA TYR A 122 -6.72 0.98 10.85
C TYR A 122 -5.93 -0.30 10.62
N GLU A 123 -6.65 -1.37 10.38
CA GLU A 123 -6.09 -2.71 10.17
C GLU A 123 -6.10 -3.02 8.67
N VAL A 124 -4.97 -3.50 8.16
CA VAL A 124 -4.81 -3.94 6.77
C VAL A 124 -4.25 -5.36 6.78
N GLU A 125 -4.90 -6.26 6.04
CA GLU A 125 -4.45 -7.64 5.90
C GLU A 125 -3.09 -7.73 5.21
N ALA A 126 -2.24 -8.66 5.61
CA ALA A 126 -0.90 -8.87 5.03
C ALA A 126 -0.94 -9.05 3.50
N GLU A 127 -1.98 -9.72 2.97
CA GLU A 127 -2.16 -9.93 1.53
C GLU A 127 -2.37 -8.62 0.75
N ASN A 128 -2.90 -7.59 1.41
CA ASN A 128 -3.21 -6.30 0.83
C ASN A 128 -2.06 -5.28 0.98
N MET A 129 -0.99 -5.65 1.66
CA MET A 129 0.19 -4.80 1.86
C MET A 129 1.08 -4.71 0.61
N GLY A 130 1.05 -5.74 -0.25
CA GLY A 130 1.85 -5.78 -1.48
C GLY A 130 3.34 -5.49 -1.22
N ASP A 131 3.93 -4.61 -2.05
CA ASP A 131 5.36 -4.25 -1.96
C ASP A 131 5.71 -3.43 -0.72
N ALA A 132 4.71 -2.94 0.03
CA ALA A 132 4.93 -2.15 1.24
C ALA A 132 5.72 -2.93 2.30
N LEU A 133 5.51 -4.26 2.37
CA LEU A 133 6.22 -5.14 3.32
C LEU A 133 7.73 -5.08 3.17
N SER A 134 8.23 -4.87 1.95
CA SER A 134 9.68 -4.81 1.66
C SER A 134 10.38 -3.60 2.29
N TYR A 135 9.62 -2.58 2.66
CA TYR A 135 10.16 -1.30 3.15
C TYR A 135 9.60 -0.87 4.49
N LEU A 136 8.64 -1.62 5.05
CA LEU A 136 7.94 -1.22 6.27
C LEU A 136 8.87 -1.26 7.48
N GLU A 137 8.95 -0.15 8.19
CA GLU A 137 9.68 0.02 9.45
C GLU A 137 8.78 0.69 10.49
N ASP A 138 9.11 0.53 11.77
CA ASP A 138 8.36 1.15 12.87
C ASP A 138 8.28 2.67 12.71
N ALA A 139 7.11 3.21 13.01
CA ALA A 139 6.80 4.64 12.90
C ALA A 139 6.94 5.23 11.48
N MET A 140 6.94 4.38 10.44
CA MET A 140 7.03 4.84 9.06
C MET A 140 5.74 5.53 8.61
N PRO A 141 5.83 6.74 7.98
CA PRO A 141 4.67 7.40 7.38
C PRO A 141 4.26 6.68 6.09
N VAL A 142 2.97 6.42 5.96
CA VAL A 142 2.34 5.76 4.80
C VAL A 142 0.98 6.39 4.53
N SER A 143 0.40 6.14 3.36
CA SER A 143 -0.97 6.51 3.06
C SER A 143 -1.83 5.25 3.00
N VAL A 144 -2.79 5.11 3.91
CA VAL A 144 -3.77 4.02 3.90
C VAL A 144 -4.91 4.39 2.96
N VAL A 145 -5.25 3.47 2.08
CA VAL A 145 -6.28 3.64 1.06
C VAL A 145 -7.57 2.96 1.50
N PHE A 146 -8.69 3.70 1.41
CA PHE A 146 -9.99 3.24 1.85
C PHE A 146 -10.97 3.12 0.69
N TYR A 147 -11.76 2.07 0.74
CA TYR A 147 -12.94 1.87 -0.07
C TYR A 147 -14.14 1.57 0.85
N GLU A 148 -15.20 2.38 0.74
CA GLU A 148 -16.40 2.27 1.59
C GLU A 148 -16.10 2.22 3.10
N GLY A 149 -15.09 2.98 3.55
CA GLY A 149 -14.69 3.05 4.95
C GLY A 149 -13.81 1.89 5.44
N ARG A 150 -13.52 0.89 4.60
CA ARG A 150 -12.61 -0.20 4.88
C ARG A 150 -11.23 0.09 4.32
N ALA A 151 -10.19 -0.12 5.10
CA ALA A 151 -8.81 -0.06 4.62
C ALA A 151 -8.53 -1.26 3.70
N ILE A 152 -8.11 -0.99 2.46
CA ILE A 152 -7.93 -2.02 1.42
C ILE A 152 -6.50 -2.15 0.93
N SER A 153 -5.67 -1.15 1.11
CA SER A 153 -4.26 -1.20 0.73
C SER A 153 -3.46 -0.08 1.39
N VAL A 154 -2.15 -0.18 1.27
CA VAL A 154 -1.20 0.82 1.78
C VAL A 154 -0.32 1.29 0.63
N GLU A 155 -0.19 2.59 0.50
CA GLU A 155 0.73 3.23 -0.43
C GLU A 155 1.92 3.81 0.33
N LEU A 156 3.10 3.51 -0.15
CA LEU A 156 4.35 4.09 0.35
C LEU A 156 4.62 5.46 -0.28
N PRO A 157 5.38 6.33 0.38
CA PRO A 157 5.99 7.48 -0.27
C PRO A 157 6.80 7.04 -1.50
N THR A 158 6.81 7.85 -2.55
CA THR A 158 7.49 7.53 -3.82
C THR A 158 8.99 7.26 -3.64
N SER A 159 9.60 7.90 -2.66
CA SER A 159 11.00 7.68 -2.30
C SER A 159 11.17 7.52 -0.80
N LEU A 160 12.07 6.64 -0.42
CA LEU A 160 12.43 6.35 0.96
C LEU A 160 13.94 6.35 1.13
N VAL A 161 14.39 6.82 2.30
CA VAL A 161 15.78 6.72 2.70
C VAL A 161 15.93 5.48 3.58
N ARG A 162 16.85 4.57 3.20
CA ARG A 162 17.15 3.34 3.93
C ARG A 162 18.65 3.15 4.08
N GLU A 163 19.02 2.52 5.17
CA GLU A 163 20.41 2.14 5.43
C GLU A 163 20.73 0.78 4.82
N VAL A 164 21.88 0.68 4.19
CA VAL A 164 22.42 -0.57 3.66
C VAL A 164 23.10 -1.34 4.81
N VAL A 165 22.48 -2.43 5.27
CA VAL A 165 23.03 -3.25 6.35
C VAL A 165 24.09 -4.25 5.89
N HIS A 166 24.01 -4.66 4.62
CA HIS A 166 25.00 -5.56 4.03
C HIS A 166 25.11 -5.34 2.53
N THR A 167 26.34 -5.36 2.02
CA THR A 167 26.64 -5.40 0.58
C THR A 167 27.99 -6.03 0.35
N GLU A 168 28.15 -6.72 -0.78
CA GLU A 168 29.43 -7.31 -1.15
C GLU A 168 30.48 -6.24 -1.49
N PRO A 169 31.77 -6.51 -1.20
CA PRO A 169 32.84 -5.62 -1.64
C PRO A 169 32.90 -5.57 -3.16
N ALA A 170 33.18 -4.39 -3.72
CA ALA A 170 33.32 -4.22 -5.15
C ALA A 170 34.50 -5.06 -5.68
N VAL A 171 34.24 -6.00 -6.58
CA VAL A 171 35.27 -6.72 -7.30
C VAL A 171 35.78 -5.83 -8.44
N LYS A 172 37.03 -5.41 -8.37
CA LYS A 172 37.70 -4.66 -9.45
C LYS A 172 37.88 -5.57 -10.67
N GLY A 173 37.09 -5.35 -11.71
CA GLY A 173 37.24 -6.14 -12.95
C GLY A 173 36.48 -5.62 -14.15
N ASP A 174 35.45 -4.82 -13.95
CA ASP A 174 34.61 -4.31 -15.05
C ASP A 174 34.53 -2.77 -15.03
N THR A 175 35.18 -2.14 -15.98
CA THR A 175 35.26 -0.67 -16.11
C THR A 175 34.17 -0.08 -16.98
N SER A 176 33.20 -0.85 -17.42
CA SER A 176 32.07 -0.37 -18.22
C SER A 176 30.90 0.12 -17.36
N GLY A 177 31.01 1.28 -16.88
CA GLY A 177 30.06 2.37 -16.57
C GLY A 177 28.80 2.15 -15.77
N LYS A 178 28.26 0.95 -15.52
CA LYS A 178 27.04 0.69 -14.75
C LYS A 178 27.03 -0.66 -14.04
N VAL A 179 28.12 -0.97 -13.36
CA VAL A 179 28.14 -2.19 -12.55
C VAL A 179 27.32 -1.95 -11.30
N LEU A 180 26.28 -2.75 -11.12
CA LEU A 180 25.45 -2.79 -9.92
C LEU A 180 25.83 -4.01 -9.08
N LYS A 181 25.70 -3.91 -7.79
CA LYS A 181 25.88 -5.00 -6.83
C LYS A 181 24.66 -5.13 -5.92
N PRO A 182 24.36 -6.31 -5.37
CA PRO A 182 23.28 -6.50 -4.42
C PRO A 182 23.62 -5.80 -3.10
N ALA A 183 22.61 -5.15 -2.51
CA ALA A 183 22.66 -4.55 -1.20
C ALA A 183 21.40 -4.92 -0.42
N LYS A 184 21.57 -5.32 0.83
CA LYS A 184 20.50 -5.71 1.73
C LYS A 184 20.16 -4.55 2.66
N LEU A 185 18.87 -4.23 2.75
CA LEU A 185 18.32 -3.22 3.64
C LEU A 185 18.04 -3.79 5.04
N ALA A 186 17.77 -2.93 6.02
CA ALA A 186 17.41 -3.33 7.38
C ALA A 186 16.17 -4.23 7.43
N THR A 187 15.23 -4.05 6.53
CA THR A 187 14.02 -4.89 6.37
C THR A 187 14.31 -6.29 5.82
N GLY A 188 15.54 -6.56 5.37
CA GLY A 188 15.92 -7.79 4.70
C GLY A 188 15.70 -7.79 3.18
N PHE A 189 15.10 -6.75 2.63
CA PHE A 189 14.90 -6.61 1.19
C PHE A 189 16.22 -6.32 0.47
N GLU A 190 16.41 -6.90 -0.72
CA GLU A 190 17.61 -6.74 -1.53
C GLU A 190 17.34 -5.86 -2.75
N ILE A 191 18.20 -4.89 -2.98
CA ILE A 191 18.15 -4.00 -4.14
C ILE A 191 19.50 -3.93 -4.84
N SER A 192 19.50 -3.55 -6.11
CA SER A 192 20.70 -3.32 -6.87
C SER A 192 21.22 -1.90 -6.68
N VAL A 193 22.46 -1.75 -6.22
CA VAL A 193 23.09 -0.45 -5.98
C VAL A 193 24.39 -0.31 -6.75
N PRO A 194 24.85 0.92 -7.06
CA PRO A 194 26.16 1.13 -7.65
C PRO A 194 27.31 0.61 -6.77
N ILE A 195 28.41 0.22 -7.38
CA ILE A 195 29.58 -0.41 -6.71
C ILE A 195 30.19 0.45 -5.59
N PHE A 196 30.01 1.77 -5.64
CA PHE A 196 30.58 2.69 -4.63
C PHE A 196 29.76 2.76 -3.32
N VAL A 197 28.57 2.17 -3.28
CA VAL A 197 27.74 2.11 -2.07
C VAL A 197 28.32 1.06 -1.13
N ASN A 198 28.47 1.40 0.16
CA ASN A 198 29.02 0.52 1.18
C ASN A 198 27.98 0.22 2.26
N THR A 199 28.30 -0.79 3.07
CA THR A 199 27.54 -1.07 4.30
C THR A 199 27.59 0.15 5.22
N GLY A 200 26.44 0.54 5.78
CA GLY A 200 26.26 1.75 6.60
C GLY A 200 25.89 3.00 5.79
N ASP A 201 25.98 2.97 4.46
CA ASP A 201 25.52 4.10 3.65
C ASP A 201 23.99 4.21 3.68
N LYS A 202 23.50 5.45 3.76
CA LYS A 202 22.08 5.76 3.59
C LYS A 202 21.80 6.07 2.13
N ILE A 203 20.81 5.41 1.57
CA ILE A 203 20.44 5.54 0.16
C ILE A 203 18.97 5.90 0.02
N GLU A 204 18.67 6.72 -0.97
CA GLU A 204 17.31 7.01 -1.41
C GLU A 204 16.91 6.01 -2.49
N ILE A 205 15.74 5.40 -2.31
CA ILE A 205 15.20 4.32 -3.15
C ILE A 205 13.86 4.79 -3.71
N ASP A 206 13.60 4.54 -4.99
CA ASP A 206 12.26 4.66 -5.56
C ASP A 206 11.45 3.41 -5.20
N THR A 207 10.35 3.59 -4.46
CA THR A 207 9.53 2.47 -3.95
C THR A 207 8.70 1.78 -5.04
N ARG A 208 8.51 2.41 -6.19
CA ARG A 208 7.72 1.87 -7.31
C ARG A 208 8.53 1.03 -8.27
N THR A 209 9.80 1.43 -8.49
CA THR A 209 10.71 0.72 -9.40
C THR A 209 11.70 -0.15 -8.66
N HIS A 210 11.79 -0.02 -7.33
CA HIS A 210 12.79 -0.67 -6.46
C HIS A 210 14.23 -0.33 -6.85
N GLU A 211 14.44 0.88 -7.38
CA GLU A 211 15.74 1.31 -7.88
C GLU A 211 16.41 2.31 -6.94
N TYR A 212 17.73 2.19 -6.88
CA TYR A 212 18.58 3.17 -6.23
C TYR A 212 18.48 4.53 -6.94
N ARG A 213 18.26 5.61 -6.21
CA ARG A 213 18.26 6.99 -6.74
C ARG A 213 19.56 7.73 -6.47
N LYS A 214 19.92 7.83 -5.20
CA LYS A 214 21.14 8.54 -4.76
C LYS A 214 21.56 8.08 -3.36
N ARG A 215 22.81 8.39 -2.99
CA ARG A 215 23.30 8.30 -1.63
C ARG A 215 22.98 9.62 -0.90
N VAL A 216 22.56 9.52 0.35
CA VAL A 216 22.18 10.64 1.22
C VAL A 216 23.26 10.93 2.24
#